data_8b67d0195e95aaef62913860250cf954
#
_entry.id   8b67d0195e95aaef62913860250cf954
#
_cell.length_a   1.000
_cell.length_b   1.000
_cell.length_c   1.000
_cell.angle_alpha   90.00
_cell.angle_beta   90.00
_cell.angle_gamma   90.00
#
_symmetry.space_group_name_H-M   'P 1'
#
loop_
_entity.id
_entity.type
_entity.pdbx_description
1 polymer ?
#
loop_
_entity_poly.entity_id
_entity_poly.type
_entity_poly.pdbx_seq_one_letter_code
_entity_poly.pdbx_strand_id
1 'polypeptide(L)'
;MSHYKDIKRITTHVIQEMKNTGEKISMLTAYDFSMATIVDQAGTDVILVGDSASNVMAGHETTLPITLDQMIYHASSVIRAVKRSLVVVDLPFGNYQGDSKGALHSAVRIMKESEAHAVKLEGGREVVESVERILSAGIPVMGHLGLTPQSIYKFGTYTVRAKEEEEAEMLMKDALLLQEKGCFAIILEKVPAKLAEKVAKKLTIPVIGIGAGGGVDGQVLVLHDMLGITQEFSPRFLRRYHDLHTEMLGAFENYIKDVKSKDFPNSDEQY
;
A
#
# COMPACT_ATOMS: atom_id res chain seq x y z
N MET A 1 -30.15 13.39 -11.72
CA MET A 1 -29.01 13.73 -12.57
C MET A 1 -27.77 13.84 -11.68
N SER A 2 -26.72 13.16 -12.06
CA SER A 2 -25.56 12.77 -11.26
C SER A 2 -24.74 13.94 -10.71
N HIS A 3 -24.52 13.97 -9.41
CA HIS A 3 -23.55 14.85 -8.70
C HIS A 3 -22.06 14.53 -9.02
N TYR A 4 -21.78 13.84 -10.12
CA TYR A 4 -20.44 13.32 -10.48
C TYR A 4 -19.62 14.25 -11.37
N LYS A 5 -19.98 15.54 -11.54
CA LYS A 5 -19.33 16.41 -12.54
C LYS A 5 -17.97 16.98 -12.16
N ASP A 6 -17.51 16.88 -10.90
CA ASP A 6 -16.29 17.58 -10.45
C ASP A 6 -15.30 16.74 -9.59
N ILE A 7 -15.31 15.39 -9.68
CA ILE A 7 -14.31 14.60 -8.98
C ILE A 7 -13.00 14.66 -9.77
N LYS A 8 -12.05 15.50 -9.32
CA LYS A 8 -10.70 15.55 -9.87
C LYS A 8 -9.93 14.30 -9.46
N ARG A 9 -9.60 13.46 -10.43
CA ARG A 9 -8.84 12.23 -10.22
C ARG A 9 -7.41 12.52 -9.80
N ILE A 10 -6.90 11.80 -8.80
CA ILE A 10 -5.50 11.86 -8.41
C ILE A 10 -4.67 11.03 -9.39
N THR A 11 -3.61 11.62 -9.91
CA THR A 11 -2.65 11.00 -10.83
C THR A 11 -1.24 11.10 -10.25
N THR A 12 -0.27 10.44 -10.85
CA THR A 12 1.14 10.58 -10.50
C THR A 12 1.61 12.04 -10.55
N HIS A 13 1.08 12.82 -11.49
CA HIS A 13 1.36 14.26 -11.59
C HIS A 13 0.79 15.04 -10.40
N VAL A 14 -0.44 14.75 -9.97
CA VAL A 14 -1.08 15.43 -8.84
C VAL A 14 -0.30 15.19 -7.54
N ILE A 15 0.15 13.95 -7.27
CA ILE A 15 0.94 13.70 -6.06
C ILE A 15 2.33 14.35 -6.12
N GLN A 16 2.90 14.54 -7.32
CA GLN A 16 4.10 15.34 -7.50
C GLN A 16 3.85 16.82 -7.15
N GLU A 17 2.72 17.39 -7.59
CA GLU A 17 2.33 18.76 -7.25
C GLU A 17 2.08 18.92 -5.73
N MET A 18 1.49 17.92 -5.06
CA MET A 18 1.33 17.95 -3.61
C MET A 18 2.69 18.07 -2.91
N LYS A 19 3.71 17.31 -3.35
CA LYS A 19 5.07 17.47 -2.82
C LYS A 19 5.60 18.90 -3.07
N ASN A 20 5.46 19.41 -4.29
CA ASN A 20 5.97 20.72 -4.68
C ASN A 20 5.35 21.86 -3.83
N THR A 21 4.08 21.72 -3.46
CA THR A 21 3.33 22.67 -2.63
C THR A 21 3.47 22.43 -1.13
N GLY A 22 4.07 21.29 -0.72
CA GLY A 22 4.18 20.89 0.68
C GLY A 22 2.90 20.30 1.26
N GLU A 23 1.90 19.98 0.44
CA GLU A 23 0.71 19.24 0.83
C GLU A 23 1.05 17.78 1.12
N LYS A 24 0.56 17.26 2.25
CA LYS A 24 0.85 15.88 2.65
C LYS A 24 -0.03 14.89 1.93
N ILE A 25 0.60 13.81 1.43
CA ILE A 25 -0.05 12.72 0.70
C ILE A 25 -0.55 11.68 1.71
N SER A 26 -1.85 11.43 1.69
CA SER A 26 -2.46 10.34 2.45
C SER A 26 -2.52 9.07 1.61
N MET A 27 -2.06 7.94 2.18
CA MET A 27 -2.10 6.64 1.53
C MET A 27 -2.60 5.58 2.49
N LEU A 28 -3.51 4.72 2.04
CA LEU A 28 -4.03 3.57 2.79
C LEU A 28 -4.05 2.33 1.91
N THR A 29 -3.92 1.15 2.53
CA THR A 29 -4.19 -0.09 1.80
C THR A 29 -5.69 -0.33 1.66
N ALA A 30 -6.09 -1.04 0.60
CA ALA A 30 -7.42 -1.64 0.48
C ALA A 30 -7.33 -2.89 -0.41
N TYR A 31 -8.24 -3.85 -0.21
CA TYR A 31 -8.14 -5.17 -0.83
C TYR A 31 -9.47 -5.66 -1.42
N ASP A 32 -10.57 -4.95 -1.18
CA ASP A 32 -11.91 -5.30 -1.64
C ASP A 32 -12.72 -4.06 -2.04
N PHE A 33 -13.84 -4.29 -2.70
CA PHE A 33 -14.72 -3.24 -3.22
C PHE A 33 -15.32 -2.36 -2.11
N SER A 34 -15.80 -2.95 -1.03
CA SER A 34 -16.54 -2.22 0.01
C SER A 34 -15.62 -1.29 0.79
N MET A 35 -14.46 -1.79 1.23
CA MET A 35 -13.48 -0.98 1.94
C MET A 35 -12.86 0.09 1.03
N ALA A 36 -12.54 -0.25 -0.23
CA ALA A 36 -12.01 0.73 -1.18
C ALA A 36 -13.02 1.86 -1.46
N THR A 37 -14.32 1.57 -1.50
CA THR A 37 -15.37 2.60 -1.64
C THR A 37 -15.32 3.59 -0.48
N ILE A 38 -15.20 3.10 0.76
CA ILE A 38 -15.16 3.96 1.96
C ILE A 38 -13.86 4.78 1.98
N VAL A 39 -12.72 4.17 1.66
CA VAL A 39 -11.41 4.83 1.63
C VAL A 39 -11.37 5.94 0.57
N ASP A 40 -11.91 5.68 -0.62
CA ASP A 40 -11.99 6.68 -1.70
C ASP A 40 -12.95 7.84 -1.34
N GLN A 41 -14.11 7.53 -0.76
CA GLN A 41 -15.07 8.53 -0.26
C GLN A 41 -14.50 9.38 0.87
N ALA A 42 -13.64 8.84 1.70
CA ALA A 42 -12.94 9.57 2.76
C ALA A 42 -11.93 10.59 2.21
N GLY A 43 -11.62 10.53 0.91
CA GLY A 43 -10.72 11.47 0.25
C GLY A 43 -9.25 11.10 0.31
N THR A 44 -8.91 9.82 0.54
CA THR A 44 -7.53 9.32 0.49
C THR A 44 -6.92 9.57 -0.89
N ASP A 45 -5.66 10.02 -0.95
CA ASP A 45 -5.03 10.38 -2.22
C ASP A 45 -4.54 9.17 -2.98
N VAL A 46 -3.96 8.19 -2.28
CA VAL A 46 -3.41 6.97 -2.88
C VAL A 46 -3.97 5.74 -2.15
N ILE A 47 -4.46 4.77 -2.93
CA ILE A 47 -4.83 3.46 -2.40
C ILE A 47 -3.80 2.44 -2.87
N LEU A 48 -3.23 1.70 -1.91
CA LEU A 48 -2.30 0.61 -2.17
C LEU A 48 -3.04 -0.74 -2.10
N VAL A 49 -3.04 -1.47 -3.19
CA VAL A 49 -3.33 -2.90 -3.13
C VAL A 49 -2.02 -3.60 -2.80
N GLY A 50 -1.77 -3.72 -1.49
CA GLY A 50 -0.50 -4.23 -0.94
C GLY A 50 -0.47 -5.75 -0.89
N ASP A 51 0.74 -6.33 -1.02
CA ASP A 51 0.97 -7.76 -0.77
C ASP A 51 0.74 -8.16 0.71
N SER A 52 0.61 -7.17 1.61
CA SER A 52 0.06 -7.32 2.95
C SER A 52 -1.33 -7.97 2.99
N ALA A 53 -2.04 -8.06 1.84
CA ALA A 53 -3.22 -8.92 1.68
C ALA A 53 -2.94 -10.38 2.07
N SER A 54 -1.70 -10.87 1.86
CA SER A 54 -1.25 -12.17 2.33
C SER A 54 -1.47 -12.36 3.84
N ASN A 55 -1.17 -11.33 4.62
CA ASN A 55 -1.34 -11.35 6.07
C ASN A 55 -2.80 -11.12 6.49
N VAL A 56 -3.37 -9.96 6.10
CA VAL A 56 -4.63 -9.48 6.67
C VAL A 56 -5.89 -10.06 6.01
N MET A 57 -5.77 -10.59 4.78
CA MET A 57 -6.88 -11.22 4.07
C MET A 57 -6.78 -12.76 4.03
N ALA A 58 -5.56 -13.29 3.85
CA ALA A 58 -5.34 -14.74 3.72
C ALA A 58 -4.79 -15.41 5.00
N GLY A 59 -4.37 -14.62 6.01
CA GLY A 59 -3.90 -15.14 7.31
C GLY A 59 -2.52 -15.78 7.28
N HIS A 60 -1.70 -15.48 6.27
CA HIS A 60 -0.31 -15.96 6.21
C HIS A 60 0.60 -15.15 7.15
N GLU A 61 1.67 -15.76 7.62
CA GLU A 61 2.66 -15.09 8.50
C GLU A 61 3.49 -14.03 7.76
N THR A 62 3.66 -14.18 6.44
CA THR A 62 4.47 -13.29 5.61
C THR A 62 3.73 -12.86 4.35
N THR A 63 4.26 -11.86 3.64
CA THR A 63 3.71 -11.42 2.34
C THR A 63 4.08 -12.36 1.18
N LEU A 64 5.00 -13.31 1.39
CA LEU A 64 5.56 -14.14 0.33
C LEU A 64 4.58 -15.09 -0.39
N PRO A 65 3.57 -15.68 0.30
CA PRO A 65 2.70 -16.68 -0.34
C PRO A 65 1.71 -16.11 -1.35
N ILE A 66 1.41 -14.80 -1.31
CA ILE A 66 0.41 -14.24 -2.20
C ILE A 66 0.85 -14.31 -3.67
N THR A 67 -0.05 -14.76 -4.53
CA THR A 67 0.22 -14.93 -5.96
C THR A 67 -0.14 -13.68 -6.78
N LEU A 68 0.38 -13.60 -8.00
CA LEU A 68 0.02 -12.55 -8.95
C LEU A 68 -1.49 -12.54 -9.26
N ASP A 69 -2.10 -13.71 -9.41
CA ASP A 69 -3.54 -13.84 -9.69
C ASP A 69 -4.40 -13.31 -8.52
N GLN A 70 -3.99 -13.58 -7.28
CA GLN A 70 -4.64 -13.03 -6.10
C GLN A 70 -4.49 -11.50 -6.03
N MET A 71 -3.31 -10.97 -6.34
CA MET A 71 -3.09 -9.51 -6.41
C MET A 71 -3.97 -8.87 -7.49
N ILE A 72 -4.10 -9.48 -8.65
CA ILE A 72 -4.99 -9.02 -9.73
C ILE A 72 -6.46 -9.07 -9.29
N TYR A 73 -6.89 -10.11 -8.58
CA TYR A 73 -8.24 -10.20 -8.02
C TYR A 73 -8.55 -9.05 -7.06
N HIS A 74 -7.66 -8.79 -6.09
CA HIS A 74 -7.80 -7.68 -5.15
C HIS A 74 -7.79 -6.33 -5.89
N ALA A 75 -6.83 -6.13 -6.79
CA ALA A 75 -6.71 -4.90 -7.57
C ALA A 75 -7.98 -4.61 -8.41
N SER A 76 -8.52 -5.62 -9.08
CA SER A 76 -9.77 -5.51 -9.86
C SER A 76 -10.96 -5.13 -8.98
N SER A 77 -11.01 -5.65 -7.75
CA SER A 77 -12.07 -5.31 -6.79
C SER A 77 -11.96 -3.86 -6.33
N VAL A 78 -10.75 -3.39 -6.03
CA VAL A 78 -10.46 -2.02 -5.60
C VAL A 78 -10.74 -1.02 -6.73
N ILE A 79 -10.25 -1.27 -7.93
CA ILE A 79 -10.40 -0.36 -9.08
C ILE A 79 -11.88 -0.08 -9.40
N ARG A 80 -12.74 -1.09 -9.32
CA ARG A 80 -14.18 -0.88 -9.54
C ARG A 80 -14.85 0.05 -8.53
N ALA A 81 -14.26 0.19 -7.35
CA ALA A 81 -14.78 1.04 -6.28
C ALA A 81 -14.29 2.50 -6.39
N VAL A 82 -13.07 2.69 -6.89
CA VAL A 82 -12.34 3.95 -6.81
C VAL A 82 -12.74 4.91 -7.93
N LYS A 83 -12.99 6.16 -7.55
CA LYS A 83 -13.35 7.25 -8.49
C LYS A 83 -12.32 8.38 -8.50
N ARG A 84 -11.65 8.61 -7.36
CA ARG A 84 -10.73 9.72 -7.15
C ARG A 84 -9.28 9.26 -6.97
N SER A 85 -9.02 8.33 -6.08
CA SER A 85 -7.68 7.97 -5.61
C SER A 85 -6.79 7.38 -6.71
N LEU A 86 -5.49 7.60 -6.63
CA LEU A 86 -4.50 6.87 -7.41
C LEU A 86 -4.37 5.45 -6.84
N VAL A 87 -4.56 4.42 -7.66
CA VAL A 87 -4.41 3.01 -7.23
C VAL A 87 -3.07 2.47 -7.67
N VAL A 88 -2.27 2.03 -6.69
CA VAL A 88 -0.97 1.39 -6.87
C VAL A 88 -1.07 -0.07 -6.44
N VAL A 89 -0.50 -1.00 -7.18
CA VAL A 89 -0.57 -2.44 -6.90
C VAL A 89 0.83 -3.02 -6.73
N ASP A 90 1.03 -3.79 -5.67
CA ASP A 90 2.30 -4.48 -5.46
C ASP A 90 2.50 -5.62 -6.44
N LEU A 91 3.71 -5.70 -7.02
CA LEU A 91 4.19 -6.93 -7.62
C LEU A 91 4.56 -7.90 -6.48
N PRO A 92 3.96 -9.10 -6.41
CA PRO A 92 4.27 -10.04 -5.35
C PRO A 92 5.66 -10.67 -5.52
N PHE A 93 6.16 -11.23 -4.43
CA PHE A 93 7.45 -11.91 -4.40
C PHE A 93 7.57 -12.97 -5.51
N GLY A 94 8.75 -13.04 -6.13
CA GLY A 94 9.04 -13.98 -7.24
C GLY A 94 8.62 -13.48 -8.63
N ASN A 95 7.93 -12.33 -8.72
CA ASN A 95 7.43 -11.81 -9.99
C ASN A 95 8.32 -10.74 -10.64
N TYR A 96 9.41 -10.31 -9.97
CA TYR A 96 10.29 -9.26 -10.51
C TYR A 96 11.75 -9.38 -10.07
N GLN A 97 12.04 -10.23 -9.09
CA GLN A 97 13.41 -10.47 -8.64
C GLN A 97 14.15 -11.37 -9.65
N GLY A 98 15.26 -10.88 -10.20
CA GLY A 98 16.16 -11.66 -11.05
C GLY A 98 15.69 -11.93 -12.49
N ASP A 99 14.46 -11.54 -12.86
CA ASP A 99 13.93 -11.66 -14.23
C ASP A 99 13.16 -10.39 -14.65
N SER A 100 13.83 -9.49 -15.32
CA SER A 100 13.22 -8.22 -15.75
C SER A 100 12.17 -8.40 -16.86
N LYS A 101 12.21 -9.48 -17.65
CA LYS A 101 11.18 -9.78 -18.66
C LYS A 101 9.92 -10.31 -17.99
N GLY A 102 10.08 -11.20 -17.01
CA GLY A 102 8.99 -11.69 -16.18
C GLY A 102 8.34 -10.56 -15.36
N ALA A 103 9.14 -9.62 -14.86
CA ALA A 103 8.67 -8.42 -14.18
C ALA A 103 7.75 -7.56 -15.06
N LEU A 104 8.17 -7.28 -16.30
CA LEU A 104 7.33 -6.57 -17.28
C LEU A 104 6.04 -7.33 -17.56
N HIS A 105 6.13 -8.65 -17.78
CA HIS A 105 4.94 -9.47 -18.04
C HIS A 105 3.94 -9.40 -16.88
N SER A 106 4.42 -9.51 -15.66
CA SER A 106 3.61 -9.42 -14.44
C SER A 106 2.96 -8.03 -14.28
N ALA A 107 3.74 -6.96 -14.51
CA ALA A 107 3.22 -5.59 -14.47
C ALA A 107 2.15 -5.35 -15.55
N VAL A 108 2.37 -5.84 -16.78
CA VAL A 108 1.39 -5.75 -17.89
C VAL A 108 0.10 -6.49 -17.53
N ARG A 109 0.19 -7.67 -16.90
CA ARG A 109 -0.99 -8.40 -16.43
C ARG A 109 -1.78 -7.59 -15.40
N ILE A 110 -1.12 -7.04 -14.37
CA ILE A 110 -1.77 -6.17 -13.39
C ILE A 110 -2.50 -5.03 -14.09
N MET A 111 -1.80 -4.26 -14.95
CA MET A 111 -2.37 -3.09 -15.61
C MET A 111 -3.57 -3.44 -16.51
N LYS A 112 -3.47 -4.53 -17.29
CA LYS A 112 -4.53 -4.92 -18.24
C LYS A 112 -5.72 -5.61 -17.58
N GLU A 113 -5.47 -6.48 -16.60
CA GLU A 113 -6.52 -7.32 -16.01
C GLU A 113 -7.25 -6.61 -14.87
N SER A 114 -6.60 -5.65 -14.18
CA SER A 114 -7.23 -4.88 -13.11
C SER A 114 -7.53 -3.43 -13.45
N GLU A 115 -6.94 -2.87 -14.52
CA GLU A 115 -6.99 -1.43 -14.85
C GLU A 115 -6.35 -0.53 -13.78
N ALA A 116 -5.39 -1.07 -13.00
CA ALA A 116 -4.62 -0.31 -12.02
C ALA A 116 -3.84 0.85 -12.68
N HIS A 117 -3.44 1.84 -11.87
CA HIS A 117 -2.81 3.05 -12.38
C HIS A 117 -1.28 3.01 -12.32
N ALA A 118 -0.70 2.21 -11.43
CA ALA A 118 0.73 2.07 -11.22
C ALA A 118 1.04 0.75 -10.50
N VAL A 119 2.31 0.36 -10.50
CA VAL A 119 2.80 -0.79 -9.73
C VAL A 119 3.85 -0.37 -8.70
N LYS A 120 4.04 -1.19 -7.64
CA LYS A 120 5.11 -1.00 -6.65
C LYS A 120 6.02 -2.22 -6.62
N LEU A 121 7.33 -1.98 -6.43
CA LEU A 121 8.37 -3.01 -6.27
C LEU A 121 9.22 -2.69 -5.05
N GLU A 122 9.65 -3.74 -4.35
CA GLU A 122 10.57 -3.65 -3.22
C GLU A 122 12.02 -3.89 -3.64
N GLY A 123 12.92 -3.04 -3.15
CA GLY A 123 14.36 -3.11 -3.42
C GLY A 123 14.89 -1.90 -4.19
N GLY A 124 16.21 -1.79 -4.25
CA GLY A 124 16.94 -0.72 -4.92
C GLY A 124 17.67 -1.24 -6.16
N ARG A 125 19.00 -1.16 -6.11
CA ARG A 125 19.89 -1.58 -7.21
C ARG A 125 19.68 -3.01 -7.70
N GLU A 126 19.28 -3.90 -6.82
CA GLU A 126 19.06 -5.33 -7.12
C GLU A 126 17.86 -5.59 -8.03
N VAL A 127 16.92 -4.65 -8.09
CA VAL A 127 15.71 -4.76 -8.93
C VAL A 127 15.63 -3.67 -10.01
N VAL A 128 16.68 -2.86 -10.15
CA VAL A 128 16.68 -1.69 -11.05
C VAL A 128 16.41 -2.05 -12.50
N GLU A 129 16.90 -3.19 -13.01
CA GLU A 129 16.63 -3.65 -14.37
C GLU A 129 15.14 -3.94 -14.59
N SER A 130 14.46 -4.51 -13.60
CA SER A 130 13.00 -4.72 -13.62
C SER A 130 12.25 -3.39 -13.63
N VAL A 131 12.66 -2.44 -12.80
CA VAL A 131 12.10 -1.08 -12.76
C VAL A 131 12.22 -0.40 -14.12
N GLU A 132 13.42 -0.37 -14.70
CA GLU A 132 13.68 0.26 -16.01
C GLU A 132 12.82 -0.36 -17.12
N ARG A 133 12.71 -1.68 -17.12
CA ARG A 133 11.95 -2.40 -18.13
C ARG A 133 10.45 -2.14 -18.04
N ILE A 134 9.89 -2.07 -16.83
CA ILE A 134 8.50 -1.72 -16.61
C ILE A 134 8.23 -0.26 -17.02
N LEU A 135 9.08 0.67 -16.60
CA LEU A 135 8.98 2.08 -16.97
C LEU A 135 9.09 2.29 -18.49
N SER A 136 9.94 1.54 -19.20
CA SER A 136 10.09 1.63 -20.66
C SER A 136 8.81 1.23 -21.41
N ALA A 137 7.92 0.46 -20.80
CA ALA A 137 6.61 0.13 -21.34
C ALA A 137 5.53 1.19 -21.03
N GLY A 138 5.90 2.30 -20.36
CA GLY A 138 4.97 3.36 -20.00
C GLY A 138 4.17 3.10 -18.72
N ILE A 139 4.53 2.09 -17.91
CA ILE A 139 3.87 1.77 -16.65
C ILE A 139 4.55 2.54 -15.52
N PRO A 140 3.82 3.39 -14.75
CA PRO A 140 4.39 4.10 -13.62
C PRO A 140 4.82 3.15 -12.50
N VAL A 141 6.00 3.39 -11.91
CA VAL A 141 6.57 2.56 -10.85
C VAL A 141 6.79 3.39 -9.58
N MET A 142 6.33 2.86 -8.45
CA MET A 142 6.67 3.30 -7.09
C MET A 142 7.74 2.37 -6.52
N GLY A 143 8.84 2.92 -6.00
CA GLY A 143 9.88 2.15 -5.31
C GLY A 143 9.52 1.92 -3.85
N HIS A 144 10.17 0.94 -3.21
CA HIS A 144 10.04 0.68 -1.78
C HIS A 144 11.38 0.27 -1.17
N LEU A 145 11.86 1.04 -0.20
CA LEU A 145 13.16 0.87 0.45
C LEU A 145 13.01 0.85 1.98
N GLY A 146 14.09 0.43 2.65
CA GLY A 146 14.14 0.26 4.10
C GLY A 146 13.84 -1.18 4.50
N LEU A 147 12.89 -1.40 5.37
CA LEU A 147 12.34 -2.74 5.59
C LEU A 147 11.47 -3.09 4.39
N THR A 148 11.84 -4.14 3.70
CA THR A 148 11.07 -4.71 2.59
C THR A 148 10.53 -6.06 3.04
N PRO A 149 9.20 -6.19 3.32
CA PRO A 149 8.61 -7.43 3.84
C PRO A 149 8.88 -8.67 2.98
N GLN A 150 8.99 -8.51 1.66
CA GLN A 150 9.36 -9.60 0.76
C GLN A 150 10.79 -10.14 0.99
N SER A 151 11.63 -9.39 1.68
CA SER A 151 13.00 -9.81 2.07
C SER A 151 13.10 -10.28 3.53
N ILE A 152 11.98 -10.62 4.18
CA ILE A 152 11.93 -10.88 5.63
C ILE A 152 12.87 -12.01 6.05
N TYR A 153 13.01 -13.06 5.28
CA TYR A 153 13.93 -14.16 5.60
C TYR A 153 15.40 -13.78 5.45
N LYS A 154 15.73 -12.83 4.55
CA LYS A 154 17.07 -12.25 4.46
C LYS A 154 17.39 -11.39 5.69
N PHE A 155 16.42 -10.64 6.18
CA PHE A 155 16.59 -9.78 7.35
C PHE A 155 16.48 -10.53 8.69
N GLY A 156 15.72 -11.60 8.73
CA GLY A 156 15.46 -12.41 9.93
C GLY A 156 14.58 -11.74 10.99
N THR A 157 14.30 -10.44 10.85
CA THR A 157 13.48 -9.66 11.80
C THR A 157 12.79 -8.48 11.12
N TYR A 158 11.69 -8.00 11.74
CA TYR A 158 11.01 -6.76 11.35
C TYR A 158 11.59 -5.51 12.06
N THR A 159 12.91 -5.44 12.28
CA THR A 159 13.55 -4.31 12.94
C THR A 159 13.74 -3.11 12.02
N VAL A 160 13.97 -1.93 12.61
CA VAL A 160 14.30 -0.70 11.89
C VAL A 160 15.60 -0.91 11.09
N ARG A 161 15.58 -0.55 9.82
CA ARG A 161 16.68 -0.67 8.86
C ARG A 161 17.48 0.64 8.77
N ALA A 162 18.65 0.56 8.15
CA ALA A 162 19.51 1.72 7.89
C ALA A 162 19.85 2.54 9.15
N LYS A 163 20.12 1.86 10.27
CA LYS A 163 20.62 2.48 11.50
C LYS A 163 22.12 2.76 11.41
N GLU A 164 22.85 1.85 10.79
CA GLU A 164 24.29 1.96 10.59
C GLU A 164 24.59 2.85 9.38
N GLU A 165 25.69 3.57 9.43
CA GLU A 165 26.05 4.59 8.43
C GLU A 165 26.14 4.00 7.01
N GLU A 166 26.77 2.84 6.86
CA GLU A 166 26.92 2.15 5.59
C GLU A 166 25.54 1.82 4.94
N GLU A 167 24.61 1.26 5.74
CA GLU A 167 23.26 0.93 5.26
C GLU A 167 22.46 2.21 4.95
N ALA A 168 22.65 3.27 5.73
CA ALA A 168 22.01 4.56 5.50
C ALA A 168 22.50 5.23 4.20
N GLU A 169 23.82 5.18 3.94
CA GLU A 169 24.37 5.65 2.66
C GLU A 169 23.86 4.83 1.48
N MET A 170 23.79 3.51 1.64
CA MET A 170 23.29 2.62 0.60
C MET A 170 21.82 2.92 0.28
N LEU A 171 20.98 3.09 1.29
CA LEU A 171 19.57 3.47 1.12
C LEU A 171 19.44 4.81 0.37
N MET A 172 20.26 5.81 0.71
CA MET A 172 20.26 7.10 0.00
C MET A 172 20.67 6.93 -1.48
N LYS A 173 21.69 6.13 -1.77
CA LYS A 173 22.14 5.85 -3.14
C LYS A 173 21.05 5.13 -3.94
N ASP A 174 20.38 4.16 -3.33
CA ASP A 174 19.28 3.43 -3.97
C ASP A 174 18.05 4.31 -4.21
N ALA A 175 17.73 5.21 -3.28
CA ALA A 175 16.64 6.16 -3.46
C ALA A 175 16.91 7.13 -4.64
N LEU A 176 18.13 7.64 -4.74
CA LEU A 176 18.54 8.48 -5.87
C LEU A 176 18.53 7.71 -7.20
N LEU A 177 18.99 6.47 -7.18
CA LEU A 177 18.99 5.60 -8.36
C LEU A 177 17.57 5.35 -8.87
N LEU A 178 16.63 4.99 -7.99
CA LEU A 178 15.23 4.77 -8.37
C LEU A 178 14.58 6.03 -8.95
N GLN A 179 14.88 7.20 -8.36
CA GLN A 179 14.43 8.48 -8.93
C GLN A 179 15.05 8.73 -10.32
N GLU A 180 16.35 8.52 -10.48
CA GLU A 180 17.06 8.67 -11.77
C GLU A 180 16.45 7.79 -12.86
N LYS A 181 16.04 6.56 -12.50
CA LYS A 181 15.40 5.62 -13.43
C LYS A 181 13.95 5.99 -13.76
N GLY A 182 13.33 6.91 -13.03
CA GLY A 182 12.02 7.45 -13.34
C GLY A 182 10.87 6.94 -12.45
N CYS A 183 11.17 6.34 -11.28
CA CYS A 183 10.12 6.08 -10.30
C CYS A 183 9.41 7.39 -9.94
N PHE A 184 8.08 7.37 -9.87
CA PHE A 184 7.28 8.58 -9.58
C PHE A 184 7.17 8.89 -8.08
N ALA A 185 7.43 7.92 -7.21
CA ALA A 185 7.44 8.04 -5.76
C ALA A 185 8.23 6.89 -5.12
N ILE A 186 8.60 7.02 -3.85
CA ILE A 186 9.26 5.98 -3.06
C ILE A 186 8.57 5.83 -1.71
N ILE A 187 8.34 4.58 -1.28
CA ILE A 187 8.00 4.26 0.10
C ILE A 187 9.29 4.04 0.91
N LEU A 188 9.34 4.59 2.11
CA LEU A 188 10.36 4.28 3.13
C LEU A 188 9.69 3.61 4.31
N GLU A 189 10.04 2.33 4.57
CA GLU A 189 9.50 1.59 5.70
C GLU A 189 10.54 1.36 6.79
N LYS A 190 10.14 1.64 8.05
CA LYS A 190 10.94 1.36 9.26
C LYS A 190 12.40 1.78 9.14
N VAL A 191 12.63 3.03 8.79
CA VAL A 191 13.95 3.69 8.79
C VAL A 191 13.99 4.82 9.82
N PRO A 192 15.18 5.22 10.31
CA PRO A 192 15.28 6.36 11.24
C PRO A 192 14.66 7.63 10.66
N ALA A 193 13.84 8.34 11.45
CA ALA A 193 13.10 9.52 11.00
C ALA A 193 14.01 10.62 10.41
N LYS A 194 15.20 10.86 10.98
CA LYS A 194 16.17 11.82 10.45
C LYS A 194 16.72 11.42 9.09
N LEU A 195 16.92 10.13 8.85
CA LEU A 195 17.36 9.62 7.55
C LEU A 195 16.24 9.78 6.52
N ALA A 196 15.00 9.39 6.86
CA ALA A 196 13.85 9.53 5.97
C ALA A 196 13.62 11.00 5.57
N GLU A 197 13.70 11.93 6.52
CA GLU A 197 13.63 13.37 6.24
C GLU A 197 14.75 13.84 5.30
N LYS A 198 15.99 13.36 5.51
CA LYS A 198 17.13 13.67 4.64
C LYS A 198 16.89 13.15 3.20
N VAL A 199 16.36 11.94 3.07
CA VAL A 199 16.00 11.36 1.75
C VAL A 199 14.90 12.20 1.10
N ALA A 200 13.81 12.51 1.82
CA ALA A 200 12.70 13.28 1.29
C ALA A 200 13.11 14.68 0.80
N LYS A 201 14.02 15.35 1.53
CA LYS A 201 14.60 16.64 1.12
C LYS A 201 15.54 16.54 -0.08
N LYS A 202 16.20 15.40 -0.25
CA LYS A 202 17.16 15.18 -1.35
C LYS A 202 16.48 14.80 -2.65
N LEU A 203 15.38 14.06 -2.58
CA LEU A 203 14.63 13.62 -3.75
C LEU A 203 13.67 14.73 -4.24
N THR A 204 13.46 14.78 -5.54
CA THR A 204 12.44 15.64 -6.16
C THR A 204 11.08 14.95 -6.27
N ILE A 205 11.05 13.60 -6.26
CA ILE A 205 9.83 12.79 -6.26
C ILE A 205 9.28 12.61 -4.83
N PRO A 206 7.97 12.36 -4.67
CA PRO A 206 7.34 12.10 -3.37
C PRO A 206 7.97 10.93 -2.60
N VAL A 207 8.15 11.12 -1.29
CA VAL A 207 8.57 10.09 -0.34
C VAL A 207 7.45 9.85 0.67
N ILE A 208 6.93 8.62 0.72
CA ILE A 208 5.84 8.21 1.60
C ILE A 208 6.42 7.30 2.68
N GLY A 209 6.10 7.57 3.95
CA GLY A 209 6.65 6.85 5.08
C GLY A 209 5.67 5.88 5.72
N ILE A 210 6.20 4.77 6.24
CA ILE A 210 5.56 3.93 7.24
C ILE A 210 6.61 3.55 8.30
N GLY A 211 6.41 4.03 9.53
CA GLY A 211 7.43 3.88 10.56
C GLY A 211 8.74 4.62 10.24
N ALA A 212 8.67 5.71 9.45
CA ALA A 212 9.81 6.50 9.00
C ALA A 212 9.77 7.96 9.50
N GLY A 213 8.89 8.27 10.45
CA GLY A 213 8.73 9.62 11.00
C GLY A 213 7.90 10.56 10.12
N GLY A 214 7.68 11.81 10.60
CA GLY A 214 6.81 12.79 9.95
C GLY A 214 7.49 13.73 8.95
N GLY A 215 8.82 13.63 8.77
CA GLY A 215 9.62 14.50 7.90
C GLY A 215 9.58 14.14 6.41
N VAL A 216 8.67 13.27 6.00
CA VAL A 216 8.45 12.83 4.62
C VAL A 216 7.20 13.48 4.01
N ASP A 217 6.95 13.27 2.72
CA ASP A 217 5.90 13.96 1.97
C ASP A 217 4.50 13.35 2.20
N GLY A 218 4.42 12.08 2.61
CA GLY A 218 3.17 11.40 2.90
C GLY A 218 3.33 10.26 3.89
N GLN A 219 2.21 9.60 4.24
CA GLN A 219 2.18 8.44 5.15
C GLN A 219 1.28 7.35 4.58
N VAL A 220 1.69 6.10 4.77
CA VAL A 220 0.86 4.93 4.48
C VAL A 220 0.65 4.09 5.73
N LEU A 221 -0.55 3.53 5.89
CA LEU A 221 -0.87 2.51 6.88
C LEU A 221 -1.65 1.36 6.24
N VAL A 222 -1.53 0.18 6.85
CA VAL A 222 -2.40 -0.95 6.54
C VAL A 222 -3.77 -0.69 7.17
N LEU A 223 -4.82 -0.77 6.36
CA LEU A 223 -6.19 -0.43 6.77
C LEU A 223 -6.65 -1.21 8.00
N HIS A 224 -6.44 -2.53 8.00
CA HIS A 224 -6.84 -3.41 9.09
C HIS A 224 -6.17 -3.07 10.41
N ASP A 225 -4.91 -2.65 10.35
CA ASP A 225 -4.14 -2.29 11.54
C ASP A 225 -4.63 -0.95 12.11
N MET A 226 -4.80 0.08 11.26
CA MET A 226 -5.24 1.39 11.72
C MET A 226 -6.68 1.41 12.24
N LEU A 227 -7.53 0.52 11.75
CA LEU A 227 -8.92 0.38 12.24
C LEU A 227 -9.03 -0.55 13.46
N GLY A 228 -7.93 -1.17 13.90
CA GLY A 228 -7.92 -2.07 15.05
C GLY A 228 -8.63 -3.40 14.78
N ILE A 229 -8.70 -3.86 13.53
CA ILE A 229 -9.18 -5.20 13.19
C ILE A 229 -8.13 -6.23 13.57
N THR A 230 -6.85 -5.96 13.23
CA THR A 230 -5.70 -6.76 13.64
C THR A 230 -5.32 -6.45 15.09
N GLN A 231 -5.58 -7.37 16.04
CA GLN A 231 -5.36 -7.11 17.46
C GLN A 231 -3.90 -7.30 17.90
N GLU A 232 -3.23 -8.33 17.40
CA GLU A 232 -1.91 -8.74 17.88
C GLU A 232 -0.75 -7.86 17.35
N PHE A 233 -0.99 -7.07 16.30
CA PHE A 233 0.03 -6.21 15.70
C PHE A 233 -0.08 -4.77 16.23
N SER A 234 0.85 -4.35 17.09
CA SER A 234 0.87 -3.01 17.68
C SER A 234 2.27 -2.40 17.73
N PRO A 235 2.92 -2.16 16.58
CA PRO A 235 4.23 -1.53 16.54
C PRO A 235 4.14 -0.05 16.94
N ARG A 236 5.26 0.51 17.43
CA ARG A 236 5.34 1.90 17.92
C ARG A 236 4.83 2.96 16.92
N PHE A 237 4.96 2.71 15.62
CA PHE A 237 4.55 3.67 14.57
C PHE A 237 3.07 3.62 14.24
N LEU A 238 2.36 2.55 14.65
CA LEU A 238 0.94 2.38 14.35
C LEU A 238 0.12 3.23 15.32
N ARG A 239 -0.71 4.11 14.77
CA ARG A 239 -1.81 4.73 15.48
C ARG A 239 -3.09 4.02 15.09
N ARG A 240 -3.77 3.42 16.06
CA ARG A 240 -5.14 2.94 15.88
C ARG A 240 -6.10 4.11 15.95
N TYR A 241 -6.95 4.25 14.95
CA TYR A 241 -7.98 5.29 14.87
C TYR A 241 -9.33 4.79 15.36
N HIS A 242 -9.47 3.46 15.47
CA HIS A 242 -10.66 2.80 15.99
C HIS A 242 -10.32 1.42 16.55
N ASP A 243 -11.29 0.76 17.22
CA ASP A 243 -11.25 -0.64 17.64
C ASP A 243 -12.43 -1.40 17.02
N LEU A 244 -12.37 -1.57 15.68
CA LEU A 244 -13.43 -2.27 14.96
C LEU A 244 -13.52 -3.75 15.32
N HIS A 245 -12.45 -4.37 15.83
CA HIS A 245 -12.52 -5.75 16.30
C HIS A 245 -13.58 -5.91 17.39
N THR A 246 -13.51 -5.08 18.43
CA THR A 246 -14.46 -5.13 19.55
C THR A 246 -15.89 -4.81 19.10
N GLU A 247 -16.07 -3.81 18.24
CA GLU A 247 -17.40 -3.44 17.74
C GLU A 247 -18.02 -4.52 16.86
N MET A 248 -17.24 -5.09 15.93
CA MET A 248 -17.70 -6.16 15.07
C MET A 248 -18.02 -7.43 15.87
N LEU A 249 -17.19 -7.77 16.86
CA LEU A 249 -17.45 -8.90 17.75
C LEU A 249 -18.78 -8.73 18.47
N GLY A 250 -19.02 -7.56 19.08
CA GLY A 250 -20.27 -7.25 19.77
C GLY A 250 -21.49 -7.30 18.84
N ALA A 251 -21.36 -6.83 17.59
CA ALA A 251 -22.43 -6.92 16.60
C ALA A 251 -22.76 -8.38 16.25
N PHE A 252 -21.74 -9.23 16.08
CA PHE A 252 -21.95 -10.67 15.82
C PHE A 252 -22.59 -11.37 17.02
N GLU A 253 -22.17 -11.06 18.24
CA GLU A 253 -22.76 -11.61 19.47
C GLU A 253 -24.25 -11.24 19.61
N ASN A 254 -24.60 -9.97 19.33
CA ASN A 254 -25.99 -9.51 19.31
C ASN A 254 -26.82 -10.27 18.27
N TYR A 255 -26.35 -10.36 17.02
CA TYR A 255 -27.03 -11.13 15.99
C TYR A 255 -27.26 -12.60 16.40
N ILE A 256 -26.22 -13.24 16.95
CA ILE A 256 -26.31 -14.64 17.41
C ILE A 256 -27.38 -14.78 18.52
N LYS A 257 -27.40 -13.83 19.45
CA LYS A 257 -28.39 -13.79 20.54
C LYS A 257 -29.82 -13.66 20.00
N ASP A 258 -30.04 -12.72 19.08
CA ASP A 258 -31.36 -12.44 18.52
C ASP A 258 -31.90 -13.62 17.71
N VAL A 259 -31.05 -14.28 16.90
CA VAL A 259 -31.41 -15.53 16.21
C VAL A 259 -31.80 -16.65 17.21
N LYS A 260 -30.99 -16.83 18.26
CA LYS A 260 -31.24 -17.91 19.24
C LYS A 260 -32.47 -17.63 20.13
N SER A 261 -32.79 -16.38 20.42
CA SER A 261 -33.98 -15.98 21.15
C SER A 261 -35.24 -15.93 20.30
N LYS A 262 -35.13 -16.10 18.96
CA LYS A 262 -36.19 -15.95 17.97
C LYS A 262 -36.73 -14.52 17.88
N ASP A 263 -35.91 -13.53 18.22
CA ASP A 263 -36.21 -12.12 18.03
C ASP A 263 -35.88 -11.66 16.60
N PHE A 264 -34.94 -12.35 15.92
CA PHE A 264 -34.63 -12.15 14.52
C PHE A 264 -34.88 -13.43 13.71
N PRO A 265 -35.62 -13.40 12.56
CA PRO A 265 -36.44 -12.25 12.11
C PRO A 265 -37.74 -12.15 12.91
N ASN A 266 -38.15 -10.95 13.27
CA ASN A 266 -39.45 -10.66 13.86
C ASN A 266 -40.51 -10.43 12.76
N SER A 267 -41.77 -10.09 13.17
CA SER A 267 -42.89 -9.94 12.25
C SER A 267 -42.67 -8.87 11.15
N ASP A 268 -41.84 -7.87 11.43
CA ASP A 268 -41.58 -6.76 10.51
C ASP A 268 -40.47 -7.07 9.50
N GLU A 269 -39.75 -8.16 9.70
CA GLU A 269 -38.61 -8.61 8.89
C GLU A 269 -38.93 -9.88 8.08
N GLN A 270 -40.21 -10.32 8.04
CA GLN A 270 -40.68 -11.49 7.30
C GLN A 270 -41.46 -11.07 6.05
N TYR A 271 -41.46 -11.94 5.02
CA TYR A 271 -42.26 -11.77 3.79
C TYR A 271 -43.43 -12.73 3.75
#